data_b29e6925cb84bc28aeaae6e4d7f5c658
#
_entry.id   b29e6925cb84bc28aeaae6e4d7f5c658
#
_cell.length_a   1.000
_cell.length_b   1.000
_cell.length_c   1.000
_cell.angle_alpha   90.00
_cell.angle_beta   90.00
_cell.angle_gamma   90.00
#
_symmetry.space_group_name_H-M   'P 1'
#
loop_
_entity.id
_entity.type
_entity.pdbx_description
1 polymer ?
#
loop_
_entity_poly.entity_id
_entity_poly.type
_entity_poly.pdbx_seq_one_letter_code
_entity_poly.pdbx_strand_id
1 'polypeptide(L)'
;DLTPAHIYLAISDKSEITNWKDVDPNFPDRSIKMFIPGTKHGTREVFDKKVMVAGCKKTGTHKYLMDSGLTKKEADKECMKVRTDGVSVDIDGDYTETLASIASNKEGIGVFGLSFLLNNTDTIYASKVNGIMPSTETIASGEYPISRPLQFYVKNAHIGQIPGLKEYIQFFVSDEIAGPDGPLAEYGLVSDPELAKTQAMVDGL
;
A
#
# COMPACT_ATOMS: atom_id res chain seq x y z
N ASP A 1 -4.22 0.37 16.74
CA ASP A 1 -2.92 0.33 16.08
C ASP A 1 -2.65 -1.08 15.57
N LEU A 2 -2.34 -1.21 14.30
CA LEU A 2 -2.02 -2.48 13.65
C LEU A 2 -0.53 -2.55 13.32
N THR A 3 -0.01 -3.77 13.22
CA THR A 3 1.32 -4.03 12.68
C THR A 3 1.22 -4.95 11.47
N PRO A 4 2.21 -4.98 10.57
CA PRO A 4 2.26 -5.99 9.52
C PRO A 4 2.19 -7.43 10.05
N ALA A 5 2.72 -7.71 11.24
CA ALA A 5 2.62 -9.01 11.89
C ALA A 5 1.18 -9.36 12.27
N HIS A 6 0.42 -8.41 12.84
CA HIS A 6 -0.99 -8.60 13.18
C HIS A 6 -1.83 -8.90 11.93
N ILE A 7 -1.61 -8.14 10.84
CA ILE A 7 -2.33 -8.36 9.59
C ILE A 7 -1.96 -9.72 8.98
N TYR A 8 -0.68 -10.08 8.99
CA TYR A 8 -0.23 -11.38 8.48
C TYR A 8 -0.87 -12.54 9.26
N LEU A 9 -0.88 -12.48 10.60
CA LEU A 9 -1.52 -13.48 11.44
C LEU A 9 -3.04 -13.55 11.20
N ALA A 10 -3.66 -12.44 10.87
CA ALA A 10 -5.10 -12.38 10.60
C ALA A 10 -5.50 -13.05 9.28
N ILE A 11 -4.74 -12.83 8.19
CA ILE A 11 -5.19 -13.18 6.84
C ILE A 11 -4.27 -14.06 6.01
N SER A 12 -3.12 -14.51 6.54
CA SER A 12 -2.26 -15.47 5.84
C SER A 12 -2.98 -16.80 5.62
N ASP A 13 -2.71 -17.47 4.50
CA ASP A 13 -3.16 -18.83 4.20
C ASP A 13 -2.63 -19.88 5.22
N LYS A 14 -1.66 -19.48 6.03
CA LYS A 14 -1.04 -20.30 7.09
C LYS A 14 -1.64 -20.06 8.47
N SER A 15 -2.66 -19.18 8.54
CA SER A 15 -3.33 -18.83 9.80
C SER A 15 -4.72 -19.45 9.88
N GLU A 16 -5.08 -19.94 11.07
CA GLU A 16 -6.43 -20.40 11.40
C GLU A 16 -7.15 -19.41 12.35
N ILE A 17 -6.50 -18.29 12.68
CA ILE A 17 -7.05 -17.28 13.58
C ILE A 17 -8.27 -16.61 12.92
N THR A 18 -9.38 -16.51 13.66
CA THR A 18 -10.63 -15.90 13.15
C THR A 18 -11.11 -14.73 14.02
N ASN A 19 -10.42 -14.46 15.13
CA ASN A 19 -10.77 -13.40 16.07
C ASN A 19 -9.57 -12.49 16.32
N TRP A 20 -9.79 -11.19 16.37
CA TRP A 20 -8.73 -10.21 16.62
C TRP A 20 -8.05 -10.39 17.98
N LYS A 21 -8.80 -10.82 19.00
CA LYS A 21 -8.25 -11.08 20.33
C LYS A 21 -7.23 -12.22 20.35
N ASP A 22 -7.34 -13.16 19.39
CA ASP A 22 -6.37 -14.26 19.24
C ASP A 22 -5.12 -13.82 18.50
N VAL A 23 -5.19 -12.70 17.77
CA VAL A 23 -4.01 -12.04 17.15
C VAL A 23 -3.20 -11.30 18.21
N ASP A 24 -3.89 -10.51 19.06
CA ASP A 24 -3.32 -9.79 20.18
C ASP A 24 -4.37 -9.68 21.30
N PRO A 25 -4.07 -10.11 22.56
CA PRO A 25 -5.00 -10.05 23.69
C PRO A 25 -5.55 -8.65 24.00
N ASN A 26 -4.86 -7.58 23.55
CA ASN A 26 -5.30 -6.20 23.71
C ASN A 26 -6.31 -5.76 22.65
N PHE A 27 -6.54 -6.57 21.62
CA PHE A 27 -7.54 -6.29 20.59
C PHE A 27 -8.95 -6.68 21.07
N PRO A 28 -9.98 -6.07 20.48
CA PRO A 28 -11.35 -6.40 20.82
C PRO A 28 -11.68 -7.85 20.45
N ASP A 29 -12.59 -8.44 21.23
CA ASP A 29 -13.17 -9.76 20.94
C ASP A 29 -14.16 -9.62 19.78
N ARG A 30 -13.63 -9.70 18.55
CA ARG A 30 -14.35 -9.51 17.29
C ARG A 30 -13.81 -10.41 16.20
N SER A 31 -14.70 -10.89 15.34
CA SER A 31 -14.32 -11.67 14.17
C SER A 31 -13.48 -10.85 13.20
N ILE A 32 -12.49 -11.50 12.62
CA ILE A 32 -11.66 -10.88 11.57
C ILE A 32 -12.45 -10.87 10.26
N LYS A 33 -12.51 -9.71 9.63
CA LYS A 33 -13.00 -9.52 8.27
C LYS A 33 -12.18 -8.44 7.57
N MET A 34 -11.48 -8.80 6.52
CA MET A 34 -10.66 -7.86 5.76
C MET A 34 -11.04 -7.86 4.27
N PHE A 35 -11.12 -6.67 3.72
CA PHE A 35 -11.38 -6.43 2.29
C PHE A 35 -10.10 -5.84 1.69
N ILE A 36 -9.43 -6.60 0.84
CA ILE A 36 -8.15 -6.24 0.26
C ILE A 36 -8.27 -6.07 -1.26
N PRO A 37 -7.46 -5.20 -1.87
CA PRO A 37 -7.46 -5.04 -3.32
C PRO A 37 -7.12 -6.36 -4.01
N GLY A 38 -7.82 -6.68 -5.08
CA GLY A 38 -7.50 -7.81 -5.94
C GLY A 38 -6.12 -7.68 -6.59
N THR A 39 -5.59 -8.78 -7.10
CA THR A 39 -4.21 -8.87 -7.59
C THR A 39 -3.90 -7.98 -8.81
N LYS A 40 -4.91 -7.43 -9.46
CA LYS A 40 -4.75 -6.47 -10.58
C LYS A 40 -4.40 -5.05 -10.14
N HIS A 41 -4.56 -4.73 -8.85
CA HIS A 41 -4.34 -3.39 -8.32
C HIS A 41 -2.88 -3.19 -7.88
N GLY A 42 -2.28 -2.05 -8.23
CA GLY A 42 -0.96 -1.67 -7.75
C GLY A 42 -0.87 -1.56 -6.22
N THR A 43 -1.97 -1.20 -5.56
CA THR A 43 -2.09 -1.18 -4.08
C THR A 43 -1.89 -2.58 -3.49
N ARG A 44 -2.35 -3.64 -4.17
CA ARG A 44 -2.14 -5.02 -3.73
C ARG A 44 -0.66 -5.39 -3.72
N GLU A 45 0.09 -5.00 -4.73
CA GLU A 45 1.53 -5.28 -4.76
C GLU A 45 2.27 -4.64 -3.58
N VAL A 46 1.90 -3.41 -3.21
CA VAL A 46 2.45 -2.73 -2.02
C VAL A 46 2.05 -3.47 -0.74
N PHE A 47 0.78 -3.81 -0.62
CA PHE A 47 0.25 -4.57 0.51
C PHE A 47 0.97 -5.91 0.67
N ASP A 48 1.11 -6.68 -0.40
CA ASP A 48 1.80 -7.97 -0.37
C ASP A 48 3.26 -7.84 0.11
N LYS A 49 3.99 -6.85 -0.41
CA LYS A 49 5.42 -6.66 -0.05
C LYS A 49 5.61 -6.00 1.31
N LYS A 50 4.90 -4.92 1.58
CA LYS A 50 5.10 -4.07 2.76
C LYS A 50 4.35 -4.56 4.00
N VAL A 51 3.29 -5.34 3.81
CA VAL A 51 2.47 -5.88 4.90
C VAL A 51 2.66 -7.39 5.03
N MET A 52 2.30 -8.16 4.01
CA MET A 52 2.30 -9.61 4.12
C MET A 52 3.71 -10.18 4.28
N VAL A 53 4.65 -9.85 3.40
CA VAL A 53 6.04 -10.33 3.51
C VAL A 53 6.72 -9.78 4.77
N ALA A 54 6.48 -8.51 5.11
CA ALA A 54 7.03 -7.91 6.32
C ALA A 54 6.49 -8.59 7.59
N GLY A 55 5.18 -8.85 7.65
CA GLY A 55 4.54 -9.58 8.74
C GLY A 55 5.06 -11.01 8.86
N CYS A 56 5.13 -11.73 7.75
CA CYS A 56 5.69 -13.08 7.67
C CYS A 56 7.12 -13.15 8.24
N LYS A 57 7.96 -12.15 7.95
CA LYS A 57 9.31 -12.05 8.52
C LYS A 57 9.28 -11.80 10.03
N LYS A 58 8.39 -10.92 10.49
CA LYS A 58 8.26 -10.57 11.92
C LYS A 58 7.72 -11.71 12.77
N THR A 59 6.85 -12.56 12.21
CA THR A 59 6.33 -13.76 12.89
C THR A 59 7.29 -14.95 12.86
N GLY A 60 8.41 -14.85 12.14
CA GLY A 60 9.37 -15.94 11.98
C GLY A 60 9.01 -16.97 10.89
N THR A 61 7.81 -16.88 10.32
CA THR A 61 7.34 -17.83 9.28
C THR A 61 8.23 -17.81 8.04
N HIS A 62 8.68 -16.62 7.61
CA HIS A 62 9.61 -16.51 6.48
C HIS A 62 10.91 -17.27 6.71
N LYS A 63 11.48 -17.16 7.92
CA LYS A 63 12.69 -17.89 8.29
C LYS A 63 12.43 -19.39 8.28
N TYR A 64 11.34 -19.86 8.86
CA TYR A 64 10.94 -21.25 8.85
C TYR A 64 10.84 -21.81 7.41
N LEU A 65 10.23 -21.05 6.48
CA LEU A 65 10.13 -21.46 5.07
C LEU A 65 11.51 -21.60 4.42
N MET A 66 12.43 -20.66 4.70
CA MET A 66 13.81 -20.77 4.18
C MET A 66 14.57 -21.94 4.79
N ASP A 67 14.45 -22.16 6.09
CA ASP A 67 15.08 -23.28 6.79
C ASP A 67 14.52 -24.64 6.27
N SER A 68 13.29 -24.63 5.73
CA SER A 68 12.66 -25.80 5.07
C SER A 68 13.12 -26.01 3.62
N GLY A 69 14.07 -25.22 3.12
CA GLY A 69 14.69 -25.38 1.82
C GLY A 69 14.19 -24.47 0.71
N LEU A 70 13.27 -23.55 0.99
CA LEU A 70 12.82 -22.56 0.00
C LEU A 70 13.89 -21.46 -0.18
N THR A 71 14.04 -21.00 -1.41
CA THR A 71 14.80 -19.78 -1.69
C THR A 71 14.06 -18.57 -1.13
N LYS A 72 14.77 -17.46 -0.89
CA LYS A 72 14.16 -16.20 -0.43
C LYS A 72 12.98 -15.76 -1.30
N LYS A 73 13.10 -15.91 -2.64
CA LYS A 73 12.04 -15.52 -3.58
C LYS A 73 10.80 -16.42 -3.44
N GLU A 74 10.98 -17.71 -3.20
CA GLU A 74 9.88 -18.65 -2.97
C GLU A 74 9.24 -18.39 -1.61
N ALA A 75 10.03 -18.17 -0.56
CA ALA A 75 9.52 -17.80 0.76
C ALA A 75 8.73 -16.49 0.72
N ASP A 76 9.22 -15.46 0.01
CA ASP A 76 8.48 -14.21 -0.19
C ASP A 76 7.13 -14.47 -0.89
N LYS A 77 7.07 -15.32 -1.93
CA LYS A 77 5.81 -15.70 -2.59
C LYS A 77 4.84 -16.44 -1.67
N GLU A 78 5.35 -17.37 -0.87
CA GLU A 78 4.53 -18.07 0.13
C GLU A 78 3.96 -17.12 1.18
N CYS A 79 4.73 -16.11 1.59
CA CYS A 79 4.29 -15.08 2.54
C CYS A 79 3.18 -14.18 1.99
N MET A 80 3.06 -14.02 0.67
CA MET A 80 2.03 -13.18 0.04
C MET A 80 0.68 -13.88 -0.08
N LYS A 81 0.61 -15.19 0.17
CA LYS A 81 -0.64 -15.93 0.06
C LYS A 81 -1.60 -15.56 1.17
N VAL A 82 -2.82 -15.25 0.78
CA VAL A 82 -3.93 -14.95 1.70
C VAL A 82 -4.94 -16.10 1.71
N ARG A 83 -5.61 -16.24 2.84
CA ARG A 83 -6.65 -17.26 3.03
C ARG A 83 -7.90 -16.93 2.20
N THR A 84 -8.63 -17.97 1.78
CA THR A 84 -9.79 -17.89 0.90
C THR A 84 -11.09 -18.37 1.56
N ASP A 85 -11.11 -18.53 2.87
CA ASP A 85 -12.24 -19.01 3.66
C ASP A 85 -13.25 -17.90 4.03
N GLY A 86 -13.09 -16.73 3.46
CA GLY A 86 -13.97 -15.60 3.65
C GLY A 86 -13.57 -14.65 4.78
N VAL A 87 -12.52 -14.91 5.54
CA VAL A 87 -11.91 -13.97 6.50
C VAL A 87 -11.24 -12.82 5.74
N SER A 88 -10.52 -13.14 4.69
CA SER A 88 -10.03 -12.17 3.69
C SER A 88 -10.83 -12.28 2.41
N VAL A 89 -11.20 -11.14 1.84
CA VAL A 89 -11.96 -11.04 0.59
C VAL A 89 -11.20 -10.15 -0.37
N ASP A 90 -10.82 -10.70 -1.51
CA ASP A 90 -10.23 -9.95 -2.62
C ASP A 90 -11.33 -9.15 -3.34
N ILE A 91 -11.14 -7.86 -3.49
CA ILE A 91 -12.06 -6.97 -4.22
C ILE A 91 -11.40 -6.62 -5.56
N ASP A 92 -11.91 -7.18 -6.63
CA ASP A 92 -11.41 -6.93 -8.00
C ASP A 92 -11.98 -5.65 -8.63
N GLY A 93 -13.06 -5.11 -8.05
CA GLY A 93 -13.65 -3.83 -8.41
C GLY A 93 -12.85 -2.63 -7.92
N ASP A 94 -13.46 -1.46 -8.00
CA ASP A 94 -12.85 -0.23 -7.48
C ASP A 94 -13.01 -0.10 -5.95
N TYR A 95 -12.47 0.96 -5.38
CA TYR A 95 -12.57 1.22 -3.94
C TYR A 95 -14.00 1.50 -3.45
N THR A 96 -14.93 1.84 -4.34
CA THR A 96 -16.35 2.02 -4.00
C THR A 96 -16.95 0.68 -3.57
N GLU A 97 -16.60 -0.43 -4.21
CA GLU A 97 -17.02 -1.76 -3.81
C GLU A 97 -16.45 -2.14 -2.43
N THR A 98 -15.18 -1.81 -2.18
CA THR A 98 -14.57 -2.01 -0.85
C THR A 98 -15.30 -1.19 0.22
N LEU A 99 -15.64 0.07 -0.07
CA LEU A 99 -16.40 0.94 0.83
C LEU A 99 -17.79 0.36 1.15
N ALA A 100 -18.51 -0.10 0.14
CA ALA A 100 -19.81 -0.75 0.31
C ALA A 100 -19.71 -2.01 1.17
N SER A 101 -18.64 -2.78 1.00
CA SER A 101 -18.35 -3.97 1.80
C SER A 101 -18.10 -3.64 3.27
N ILE A 102 -17.35 -2.57 3.56
CA ILE A 102 -17.14 -2.08 4.94
C ILE A 102 -18.44 -1.54 5.53
N ALA A 103 -19.22 -0.76 4.77
CA ALA A 103 -20.50 -0.23 5.22
C ALA A 103 -21.46 -1.34 5.64
N SER A 104 -21.44 -2.48 4.93
CA SER A 104 -22.23 -3.67 5.24
C SER A 104 -21.64 -4.51 6.38
N ASN A 105 -20.37 -4.34 6.70
CA ASN A 105 -19.64 -5.07 7.74
C ASN A 105 -18.88 -4.08 8.64
N LYS A 106 -19.58 -3.48 9.58
CA LYS A 106 -19.06 -2.41 10.45
C LYS A 106 -17.81 -2.77 11.25
N GLU A 107 -17.48 -4.05 11.36
CA GLU A 107 -16.27 -4.56 11.99
C GLU A 107 -15.17 -4.89 10.97
N GLY A 108 -15.46 -4.70 9.67
CA GLY A 108 -14.54 -4.98 8.60
C GLY A 108 -13.43 -3.93 8.48
N ILE A 109 -12.28 -4.38 8.02
CA ILE A 109 -11.15 -3.51 7.68
C ILE A 109 -10.92 -3.55 6.17
N GLY A 110 -10.85 -2.38 5.54
CA GLY A 110 -10.53 -2.25 4.11
C GLY A 110 -9.13 -1.71 3.89
N VAL A 111 -8.55 -2.05 2.75
CA VAL A 111 -7.28 -1.50 2.29
C VAL A 111 -7.52 -0.58 1.10
N PHE A 112 -7.13 0.68 1.25
CA PHE A 112 -7.34 1.75 0.29
C PHE A 112 -6.06 2.49 -0.06
N GLY A 113 -6.07 3.23 -1.16
CA GLY A 113 -5.11 4.31 -1.39
C GLY A 113 -5.44 5.53 -0.52
N LEU A 114 -4.42 6.36 -0.23
CA LEU A 114 -4.60 7.57 0.60
C LEU A 114 -5.66 8.51 0.04
N SER A 115 -5.68 8.72 -1.27
CA SER A 115 -6.68 9.59 -1.93
C SER A 115 -8.11 9.21 -1.59
N PHE A 116 -8.38 7.92 -1.56
CA PHE A 116 -9.73 7.45 -1.25
C PHE A 116 -10.10 7.72 0.21
N LEU A 117 -9.15 7.57 1.14
CA LEU A 117 -9.34 7.94 2.53
C LEU A 117 -9.65 9.44 2.66
N LEU A 118 -8.84 10.30 2.03
CA LEU A 118 -8.99 11.76 2.13
C LEU A 118 -10.35 12.25 1.61
N ASN A 119 -10.90 11.59 0.60
CA ASN A 119 -12.19 11.92 0.02
C ASN A 119 -13.40 11.29 0.74
N ASN A 120 -13.19 10.46 1.78
CA ASN A 120 -14.24 9.75 2.49
C ASN A 120 -14.08 9.79 4.02
N THR A 121 -13.49 10.85 4.55
CA THR A 121 -13.21 10.99 5.99
C THR A 121 -14.44 11.11 6.88
N ASP A 122 -15.60 11.32 6.30
CA ASP A 122 -16.92 11.32 6.95
C ASP A 122 -17.48 9.91 7.18
N THR A 123 -16.99 8.91 6.43
CA THR A 123 -17.51 7.54 6.45
C THR A 123 -16.49 6.51 6.93
N ILE A 124 -15.21 6.75 6.73
CA ILE A 124 -14.11 5.88 7.14
C ILE A 124 -13.01 6.66 7.84
N TYR A 125 -12.26 5.98 8.69
CA TYR A 125 -11.05 6.50 9.30
C TYR A 125 -9.94 5.45 9.26
N ALA A 126 -8.69 5.93 9.22
CA ALA A 126 -7.54 5.04 9.13
C ALA A 126 -7.12 4.49 10.49
N SER A 127 -6.66 3.26 10.49
CA SER A 127 -5.88 2.71 11.59
C SER A 127 -4.41 3.14 11.48
N LYS A 128 -3.78 3.39 12.61
CA LYS A 128 -2.31 3.52 12.67
C LYS A 128 -1.66 2.20 12.27
N VAL A 129 -0.50 2.30 11.62
CA VAL A 129 0.37 1.15 11.37
C VAL A 129 1.73 1.41 12.01
N ASN A 130 2.14 0.53 12.92
CA ASN A 130 3.33 0.71 13.76
C ASN A 130 3.31 2.05 14.53
N GLY A 131 2.16 2.48 15.03
CA GLY A 131 1.99 3.74 15.74
C GLY A 131 1.86 4.97 14.86
N ILE A 132 2.08 4.88 13.55
CA ILE A 132 2.06 6.00 12.61
C ILE A 132 0.72 6.09 11.88
N MET A 133 0.09 7.27 11.92
CA MET A 133 -1.12 7.57 11.15
C MET A 133 -0.75 7.90 9.69
N PRO A 134 -1.45 7.35 8.69
CA PRO A 134 -1.24 7.78 7.30
C PRO A 134 -1.71 9.23 7.13
N SER A 135 -0.81 10.09 6.67
CA SER A 135 -1.09 11.46 6.26
C SER A 135 -0.12 11.87 5.14
N THR A 136 -0.39 13.00 4.50
CA THR A 136 0.53 13.55 3.49
C THR A 136 1.92 13.78 4.08
N GLU A 137 2.01 14.29 5.32
CA GLU A 137 3.26 14.58 6.02
C GLU A 137 4.04 13.29 6.35
N THR A 138 3.37 12.28 6.93
CA THR A 138 4.05 11.03 7.33
C THR A 138 4.45 10.18 6.13
N ILE A 139 3.76 10.34 5.00
CA ILE A 139 4.11 9.69 3.73
C ILE A 139 5.27 10.44 3.07
N ALA A 140 5.23 11.77 2.99
CA ALA A 140 6.29 12.59 2.43
C ALA A 140 7.62 12.41 3.20
N SER A 141 7.56 12.41 4.54
CA SER A 141 8.75 12.17 5.38
C SER A 141 9.26 10.74 5.34
N GLY A 142 8.47 9.78 4.80
CA GLY A 142 8.81 8.35 4.81
C GLY A 142 8.60 7.66 6.15
N GLU A 143 8.00 8.32 7.15
CA GLU A 143 7.67 7.71 8.44
C GLU A 143 6.59 6.64 8.31
N TYR A 144 5.58 6.86 7.45
CA TYR A 144 4.53 5.88 7.25
C TYR A 144 5.05 4.66 6.48
N PRO A 145 5.03 3.45 7.09
CA PRO A 145 5.79 2.31 6.57
C PRO A 145 5.21 1.69 5.29
N ILE A 146 3.92 1.96 4.99
CA ILE A 146 3.21 1.35 3.85
C ILE A 146 3.04 2.39 2.73
N SER A 147 4.09 3.06 2.36
CA SER A 147 4.13 3.97 1.22
C SER A 147 5.19 3.52 0.22
N ARG A 148 5.06 3.94 -1.03
CA ARG A 148 6.11 3.77 -2.03
C ARG A 148 6.14 4.97 -2.96
N PRO A 149 7.31 5.36 -3.47
CA PRO A 149 7.37 6.34 -4.54
C PRO A 149 6.74 5.78 -5.82
N LEU A 150 6.06 6.62 -6.56
CA LEU A 150 5.72 6.37 -7.95
C LEU A 150 6.85 6.91 -8.82
N GLN A 151 7.17 6.17 -9.87
CA GLN A 151 8.23 6.51 -10.80
C GLN A 151 7.69 6.44 -12.22
N PHE A 152 8.10 7.37 -13.07
CA PHE A 152 7.92 7.25 -14.50
C PHE A 152 9.28 7.01 -15.17
N TYR A 153 9.27 6.42 -16.35
CA TYR A 153 10.46 6.05 -17.07
C TYR A 153 10.47 6.71 -18.44
N VAL A 154 11.60 7.33 -18.76
CA VAL A 154 11.83 7.96 -20.05
C VAL A 154 12.94 7.21 -20.78
N LYS A 155 12.72 6.93 -22.07
CA LYS A 155 13.75 6.33 -22.89
C LYS A 155 14.70 7.42 -23.39
N ASN A 156 15.90 7.52 -22.85
CA ASN A 156 16.87 8.56 -23.16
C ASN A 156 17.15 8.68 -24.68
N ALA A 157 17.18 7.55 -25.40
CA ALA A 157 17.36 7.56 -26.86
C ALA A 157 16.24 8.30 -27.64
N HIS A 158 15.12 8.63 -27.00
CA HIS A 158 14.03 9.39 -27.61
C HIS A 158 14.15 10.90 -27.35
N ILE A 159 14.96 11.32 -26.39
CA ILE A 159 15.21 12.73 -26.11
C ILE A 159 15.90 13.34 -27.33
N GLY A 160 15.36 14.46 -27.81
CA GLY A 160 15.81 15.12 -29.03
C GLY A 160 15.38 14.43 -30.34
N GLN A 161 14.85 13.21 -30.30
CA GLN A 161 14.28 12.53 -31.47
C GLN A 161 12.77 12.73 -31.58
N ILE A 162 12.08 12.78 -30.47
CA ILE A 162 10.62 13.01 -30.39
C ILE A 162 10.41 14.49 -30.03
N PRO A 163 9.84 15.30 -30.93
CA PRO A 163 9.56 16.71 -30.64
C PRO A 163 8.66 16.85 -29.39
N GLY A 164 9.00 17.77 -28.50
CA GLY A 164 8.22 18.09 -27.32
C GLY A 164 8.37 17.10 -26.17
N LEU A 165 9.13 16.00 -26.31
CA LEU A 165 9.26 15.00 -25.24
C LEU A 165 9.97 15.56 -24.01
N LYS A 166 11.04 16.32 -24.18
CA LYS A 166 11.77 16.95 -23.07
C LYS A 166 10.88 17.96 -22.35
N GLU A 167 10.22 18.82 -23.09
CA GLU A 167 9.31 19.83 -22.56
C GLU A 167 8.13 19.20 -21.81
N TYR A 168 7.58 18.09 -22.34
CA TYR A 168 6.53 17.35 -21.66
C TYR A 168 7.00 16.79 -20.32
N ILE A 169 8.22 16.21 -20.27
CA ILE A 169 8.77 15.66 -19.03
C ILE A 169 9.04 16.77 -18.00
N GLN A 170 9.61 17.91 -18.46
CA GLN A 170 9.84 19.08 -17.61
C GLN A 170 8.52 19.60 -17.04
N PHE A 171 7.48 19.72 -17.87
CA PHE A 171 6.16 20.13 -17.42
C PHE A 171 5.56 19.13 -16.43
N PHE A 172 5.69 17.82 -16.70
CA PHE A 172 5.15 16.78 -15.83
C PHE A 172 5.75 16.80 -14.41
N VAL A 173 7.04 17.14 -14.26
CA VAL A 173 7.71 17.24 -12.96
C VAL A 173 7.73 18.67 -12.40
N SER A 174 7.09 19.63 -13.06
CA SER A 174 7.01 21.01 -12.55
C SER A 174 6.20 21.08 -11.27
N ASP A 175 6.41 22.15 -10.48
CA ASP A 175 5.60 22.41 -9.28
C ASP A 175 4.12 22.57 -9.61
N GLU A 176 3.80 23.06 -10.81
CA GLU A 176 2.44 23.21 -11.31
C GLU A 176 1.70 21.86 -11.41
N ILE A 177 2.41 20.76 -11.73
CA ILE A 177 1.81 19.43 -11.91
C ILE A 177 2.10 18.49 -10.73
N ALA A 178 3.38 18.37 -10.34
CA ALA A 178 3.85 17.41 -9.33
C ALA A 178 4.08 18.06 -7.95
N GLY A 179 3.91 19.38 -7.84
CA GLY A 179 3.97 20.09 -6.57
C GLY A 179 2.83 19.76 -5.62
N PRO A 180 2.91 20.22 -4.36
CA PRO A 180 1.91 19.89 -3.33
C PRO A 180 0.50 20.41 -3.64
N ASP A 181 0.39 21.49 -4.41
CA ASP A 181 -0.87 22.10 -4.83
C ASP A 181 -1.24 21.75 -6.29
N GLY A 182 -0.49 20.86 -6.92
CA GLY A 182 -0.71 20.45 -8.30
C GLY A 182 -1.81 19.40 -8.45
N PRO A 183 -2.30 19.18 -9.68
CA PRO A 183 -3.39 18.24 -9.96
C PRO A 183 -3.08 16.80 -9.53
N LEU A 184 -1.81 16.39 -9.46
CA LEU A 184 -1.47 15.05 -8.96
C LEU A 184 -1.84 14.87 -7.48
N ALA A 185 -1.80 15.94 -6.68
CA ALA A 185 -2.24 15.91 -5.28
C ALA A 185 -3.76 15.67 -5.17
N GLU A 186 -4.56 16.21 -6.08
CA GLU A 186 -6.01 15.96 -6.15
C GLU A 186 -6.33 14.49 -6.40
N TYR A 187 -5.46 13.78 -7.14
CA TYR A 187 -5.53 12.33 -7.33
C TYR A 187 -4.95 11.54 -6.15
N GLY A 188 -4.54 12.23 -5.07
CA GLY A 188 -4.03 11.64 -3.83
C GLY A 188 -2.60 11.15 -3.90
N LEU A 189 -1.83 11.67 -4.84
CA LEU A 189 -0.38 11.52 -4.82
C LEU A 189 0.21 12.55 -3.85
N VAL A 190 1.20 12.12 -3.09
CA VAL A 190 1.93 13.02 -2.21
C VAL A 190 3.15 13.52 -2.96
N SER A 191 3.30 14.85 -3.03
CA SER A 191 4.47 15.45 -3.69
C SER A 191 5.77 14.97 -3.04
N ASP A 192 6.77 14.66 -3.86
CA ASP A 192 8.08 14.26 -3.40
C ASP A 192 8.79 15.44 -2.73
N PRO A 193 9.24 15.34 -1.47
CA PRO A 193 10.03 16.37 -0.83
C PRO A 193 11.33 16.73 -1.58
N GLU A 194 11.80 15.81 -2.43
CA GLU A 194 12.99 15.99 -3.25
C GLU A 194 12.67 16.30 -4.73
N LEU A 195 11.45 16.78 -5.02
CA LEU A 195 11.01 17.10 -6.38
C LEU A 195 12.00 17.99 -7.13
N ALA A 196 12.62 18.96 -6.46
CA ALA A 196 13.64 19.83 -7.06
C ALA A 196 14.86 19.05 -7.60
N LYS A 197 15.23 17.91 -6.98
CA LYS A 197 16.30 17.05 -7.50
C LYS A 197 15.87 16.36 -8.80
N THR A 198 14.62 15.93 -8.85
CA THR A 198 14.06 15.32 -10.07
C THR A 198 13.97 16.33 -11.20
N GLN A 199 13.56 17.58 -10.92
CA GLN A 199 13.55 18.68 -11.87
C GLN A 199 14.95 18.96 -12.43
N ALA A 200 15.94 19.10 -11.55
CA ALA A 200 17.33 19.31 -11.98
C ALA A 200 17.89 18.16 -12.84
N MET A 201 17.51 16.92 -12.54
CA MET A 201 17.87 15.76 -13.35
C MET A 201 17.24 15.82 -14.75
N VAL A 202 15.98 16.22 -14.84
CA VAL A 202 15.25 16.35 -16.11
C VAL A 202 15.78 17.50 -16.96
N ASP A 203 16.16 18.61 -16.35
CA ASP A 203 16.76 19.74 -17.04
C ASP A 203 18.10 19.39 -17.70
N GLY A 204 18.83 18.45 -17.09
CA GLY A 204 20.09 17.92 -17.62
C GLY A 204 19.99 16.90 -18.76
N LEU A 205 18.74 16.52 -19.19
CA LEU A 205 18.53 15.55 -20.28
C LEU A 205 18.83 16.11 -21.69
#